data_a294e004f7ae7598c8447411cf3e6a6e
#
_entry.id   a294e004f7ae7598c8447411cf3e6a6e
#
_cell.length_a   1.000
_cell.length_b   1.000
_cell.length_c   1.000
_cell.angle_alpha   90.00
_cell.angle_beta   90.00
_cell.angle_gamma   90.00
#
_symmetry.space_group_name_H-M   'P 1'
#
loop_
_entity.id
_entity.type
_entity.pdbx_description
1 polymer ?
#
loop_
_entity_poly.entity_id
_entity_poly.type
_entity_poly.pdbx_seq_one_letter_code
_entity_poly.pdbx_strand_id
1 'polypeptide(L)'
;MNNVAYEIDRHVFQNSNFDVQNLKDPLFLAIYDLMQMRKPETVDDKVITWTQLNSQKETFKNQPELFQYLQANHLFFIQNKPQEALNLLPKDNPSAINNYLQLSQVFLKGRILEKLEKSQSTQHYWESFLAKAKTADQRGLFELTLYPYYLKQQNVDAFIGSNAKIKQASLQKSFIYESANENSLMKIIQTTTNTEHKNLALYTALNKSLVHQNYSLFNQAYAALPSNVSQFNHTENAAEKFRSQPPLANFIWKGTTITPQIKCSDLKTLTQKLADTPKDVNLRLCLGEYFRSENGYMFSAFTYSEKESPTFQGSIFTRGQVYKEIIKTQPNGELKAYALYRAIQCYAPSGSNDCQDQEVEKSVRKQWFDQIKRDYPNTTWAKSLKFYW
;
A
#
# COMPACT_ATOMS: atom_id res chain seq x y z
N MET A 1 10.90 14.57 -10.90
CA MET A 1 10.58 16.01 -11.03
C MET A 1 10.79 16.78 -9.73
N ASN A 2 10.36 16.28 -8.59
CA ASN A 2 10.51 17.01 -7.30
C ASN A 2 11.97 17.37 -6.95
N ASN A 3 12.94 16.51 -7.21
CA ASN A 3 14.34 16.79 -6.88
C ASN A 3 14.94 17.91 -7.73
N VAL A 4 14.65 17.94 -9.04
CA VAL A 4 15.16 19.01 -9.92
C VAL A 4 14.54 20.36 -9.58
N ALA A 5 13.23 20.39 -9.33
CA ALA A 5 12.56 21.61 -8.90
C ALA A 5 13.09 22.10 -7.53
N TYR A 6 13.32 21.19 -6.59
CA TYR A 6 13.90 21.47 -5.28
C TYR A 6 15.33 22.01 -5.40
N GLU A 7 16.18 21.40 -6.24
CA GLU A 7 17.55 21.86 -6.46
C GLU A 7 17.60 23.23 -7.15
N ILE A 8 16.70 23.48 -8.13
CA ILE A 8 16.58 24.81 -8.75
C ILE A 8 16.15 25.84 -7.71
N ASP A 9 15.16 25.52 -6.87
CA ASP A 9 14.71 26.40 -5.80
C ASP A 9 15.85 26.74 -4.86
N ARG A 10 16.50 25.72 -4.32
CA ARG A 10 17.57 25.85 -3.33
C ARG A 10 18.80 26.58 -3.87
N HIS A 11 19.26 26.25 -5.08
CA HIS A 11 20.52 26.77 -5.59
C HIS A 11 20.38 28.04 -6.42
N VAL A 12 19.23 28.30 -7.00
CA VAL A 12 18.99 29.46 -7.85
C VAL A 12 18.15 30.51 -7.15
N PHE A 13 16.98 30.15 -6.65
CA PHE A 13 15.99 31.12 -6.18
C PHE A 13 16.09 31.48 -4.69
N GLN A 14 16.66 30.61 -3.86
CA GLN A 14 16.91 30.92 -2.45
C GLN A 14 18.27 31.62 -2.23
N ASN A 15 19.04 31.85 -3.28
CA ASN A 15 20.27 32.62 -3.16
C ASN A 15 19.91 34.09 -2.81
N SER A 16 20.51 34.63 -1.75
CA SER A 16 20.25 35.99 -1.26
C SER A 16 20.51 37.11 -2.27
N ASN A 17 21.28 36.81 -3.35
CA ASN A 17 21.61 37.75 -4.43
C ASN A 17 20.71 37.57 -5.66
N PHE A 18 19.69 36.68 -5.63
CA PHE A 18 18.83 36.46 -6.77
C PHE A 18 17.75 37.52 -6.82
N ASP A 19 17.80 38.36 -7.86
CA ASP A 19 16.75 39.36 -8.11
C ASP A 19 15.84 38.92 -9.26
N VAL A 20 14.63 38.52 -8.92
CA VAL A 20 13.58 38.06 -9.85
C VAL A 20 13.24 39.13 -10.90
N GLN A 21 13.37 40.43 -10.57
CA GLN A 21 13.08 41.52 -11.50
C GLN A 21 14.02 41.53 -12.68
N ASN A 22 15.20 40.92 -12.57
CA ASN A 22 16.17 40.77 -13.64
C ASN A 22 15.94 39.52 -14.51
N LEU A 23 14.98 38.69 -14.20
CA LEU A 23 14.57 37.53 -14.98
C LEU A 23 13.82 37.96 -16.24
N LYS A 24 14.54 38.08 -17.37
CA LYS A 24 13.96 38.48 -18.65
C LYS A 24 13.61 37.29 -19.55
N ASP A 25 14.13 36.11 -19.25
CA ASP A 25 13.80 34.89 -20.01
C ASP A 25 12.41 34.38 -19.57
N PRO A 26 11.45 34.29 -20.50
CA PRO A 26 10.07 33.88 -20.15
C PRO A 26 9.99 32.46 -19.57
N LEU A 27 10.85 31.55 -20.01
CA LEU A 27 10.79 30.17 -19.53
C LEU A 27 11.26 30.07 -18.07
N PHE A 28 12.37 30.73 -17.72
CA PHE A 28 12.85 30.77 -16.34
C PHE A 28 11.89 31.49 -15.41
N LEU A 29 11.30 32.60 -15.88
CA LEU A 29 10.27 33.30 -15.11
C LEU A 29 9.03 32.43 -14.89
N ALA A 30 8.58 31.69 -15.92
CA ALA A 30 7.47 30.74 -15.78
C ALA A 30 7.76 29.62 -14.76
N ILE A 31 8.97 29.07 -14.75
CA ILE A 31 9.38 28.07 -13.75
C ILE A 31 9.33 28.67 -12.35
N TYR A 32 9.88 29.87 -12.16
CA TYR A 32 9.82 30.58 -10.89
C TYR A 32 8.38 30.80 -10.42
N ASP A 33 7.54 31.34 -11.28
CA ASP A 33 6.13 31.61 -10.95
C ASP A 33 5.36 30.33 -10.58
N LEU A 34 5.56 29.22 -11.31
CA LEU A 34 4.96 27.94 -11.01
C LEU A 34 5.38 27.40 -9.63
N MET A 35 6.62 27.68 -9.21
CA MET A 35 7.08 27.31 -7.88
C MET A 35 6.39 28.14 -6.79
N GLN A 36 6.05 29.41 -7.09
CA GLN A 36 5.30 30.29 -6.18
C GLN A 36 3.79 30.04 -6.20
N MET A 37 3.27 29.16 -7.06
CA MET A 37 1.86 28.76 -7.14
C MET A 37 1.56 27.47 -6.38
N ARG A 38 2.44 27.04 -5.47
CA ARG A 38 2.18 25.92 -4.57
C ARG A 38 1.31 26.37 -3.39
N LYS A 39 0.55 25.44 -2.86
CA LYS A 39 -0.12 25.64 -1.57
C LYS A 39 0.97 25.86 -0.51
N PRO A 40 0.93 26.95 0.25
CA PRO A 40 1.94 27.21 1.26
C PRO A 40 1.95 26.09 2.31
N GLU A 41 3.12 25.56 2.57
CA GLU A 41 3.34 24.54 3.61
C GLU A 41 3.66 25.23 4.96
N THR A 42 4.20 26.45 4.88
CA THR A 42 4.54 27.29 6.04
C THR A 42 3.95 28.69 5.91
N VAL A 43 3.94 29.43 7.01
CA VAL A 43 3.45 30.83 7.08
C VAL A 43 4.32 31.77 6.26
N ASP A 44 5.59 31.41 6.05
CA ASP A 44 6.58 32.23 5.36
C ASP A 44 6.63 31.97 3.83
N ASP A 45 5.89 31.00 3.34
CA ASP A 45 5.86 30.67 1.92
C ASP A 45 5.20 31.84 1.13
N LYS A 46 5.97 32.41 0.21
CA LYS A 46 5.47 33.46 -0.67
C LYS A 46 4.67 32.80 -1.81
N VAL A 47 3.43 33.27 -1.96
CA VAL A 47 2.56 32.88 -3.07
C VAL A 47 2.41 34.08 -3.99
N ILE A 48 2.69 33.88 -5.29
CA ILE A 48 2.53 34.96 -6.29
C ILE A 48 1.06 35.40 -6.33
N THR A 49 0.82 36.68 -6.25
CA THR A 49 -0.51 37.25 -6.39
C THR A 49 -0.94 37.36 -7.84
N TRP A 50 -2.24 37.43 -8.08
CA TRP A 50 -2.78 37.65 -9.44
C TRP A 50 -2.26 38.92 -10.09
N THR A 51 -2.13 39.98 -9.31
CA THR A 51 -1.59 41.30 -9.78
C THR A 51 -0.13 41.18 -10.18
N GLN A 52 0.71 40.51 -9.36
CA GLN A 52 2.12 40.26 -9.67
C GLN A 52 2.27 39.44 -10.95
N LEU A 53 1.51 38.35 -11.09
CA LEU A 53 1.52 37.56 -12.30
C LEU A 53 1.15 38.39 -13.53
N ASN A 54 0.08 39.17 -13.47
CA ASN A 54 -0.37 39.95 -14.61
C ASN A 54 0.56 41.13 -14.94
N SER A 55 1.33 41.67 -14.01
CA SER A 55 2.35 42.68 -14.30
C SER A 55 3.49 42.19 -15.20
N GLN A 56 3.67 40.84 -15.30
CA GLN A 56 4.70 40.23 -16.13
C GLN A 56 4.28 40.04 -17.61
N LYS A 57 3.05 40.38 -17.98
CA LYS A 57 2.47 40.14 -19.32
C LYS A 57 3.39 40.54 -20.47
N GLU A 58 4.10 41.66 -20.34
CA GLU A 58 4.99 42.14 -21.40
C GLU A 58 6.18 41.25 -21.63
N THR A 59 6.69 40.59 -20.58
CA THR A 59 7.76 39.58 -20.67
C THR A 59 7.34 38.38 -21.53
N PHE A 60 6.07 38.01 -21.49
CA PHE A 60 5.50 36.89 -22.22
C PHE A 60 4.85 37.25 -23.57
N LYS A 61 5.04 38.48 -24.09
CA LYS A 61 4.38 38.89 -25.32
C LYS A 61 4.61 37.98 -26.53
N ASN A 62 5.78 37.37 -26.62
CA ASN A 62 6.13 36.43 -27.66
C ASN A 62 5.78 34.96 -27.33
N GLN A 63 5.22 34.69 -26.15
CA GLN A 63 4.81 33.38 -25.67
C GLN A 63 3.44 33.45 -24.96
N PRO A 64 2.39 33.92 -25.64
CA PRO A 64 1.07 34.17 -25.04
C PRO A 64 0.42 32.90 -24.49
N GLU A 65 0.66 31.73 -25.10
CA GLU A 65 0.14 30.44 -24.63
C GLU A 65 0.79 30.01 -23.32
N LEU A 66 2.07 30.30 -23.11
CA LEU A 66 2.75 30.06 -21.85
C LEU A 66 2.16 30.95 -20.74
N PHE A 67 1.90 32.21 -21.04
CA PHE A 67 1.28 33.13 -20.08
C PHE A 67 -0.14 32.71 -19.70
N GLN A 68 -0.97 32.32 -20.69
CA GLN A 68 -2.29 31.79 -20.44
C GLN A 68 -2.26 30.52 -19.56
N TYR A 69 -1.27 29.66 -19.78
CA TYR A 69 -1.08 28.46 -18.93
C TYR A 69 -0.73 28.86 -17.50
N LEU A 70 0.12 29.86 -17.26
CA LEU A 70 0.41 30.36 -15.90
C LEU A 70 -0.82 30.96 -15.24
N GLN A 71 -1.61 31.75 -15.97
CA GLN A 71 -2.86 32.30 -15.47
C GLN A 71 -3.87 31.19 -15.11
N ALA A 72 -3.99 30.15 -15.95
CA ALA A 72 -4.84 28.99 -15.66
C ALA A 72 -4.39 28.23 -14.39
N ASN A 73 -3.06 28.06 -14.22
CA ASN A 73 -2.50 27.48 -12.99
C ASN A 73 -2.89 28.29 -11.75
N HIS A 74 -2.68 29.61 -11.80
CA HIS A 74 -3.01 30.49 -10.69
C HIS A 74 -4.49 30.45 -10.32
N LEU A 75 -5.38 30.51 -11.32
CA LEU A 75 -6.81 30.38 -11.11
C LEU A 75 -7.20 29.05 -10.47
N PHE A 76 -6.58 27.96 -10.90
CA PHE A 76 -6.90 26.63 -10.40
C PHE A 76 -6.34 26.38 -9.00
N PHE A 77 -5.02 26.54 -8.81
CA PHE A 77 -4.36 26.16 -7.57
C PHE A 77 -4.47 27.20 -6.46
N ILE A 78 -4.43 28.49 -6.81
CA ILE A 78 -4.42 29.58 -5.82
C ILE A 78 -5.81 30.12 -5.55
N GLN A 79 -6.57 30.46 -6.62
CA GLN A 79 -7.90 31.06 -6.47
C GLN A 79 -9.03 30.04 -6.34
N ASN A 80 -8.76 28.74 -6.55
CA ASN A 80 -9.75 27.66 -6.56
C ASN A 80 -10.93 27.94 -7.53
N LYS A 81 -10.63 28.46 -8.72
CA LYS A 81 -11.58 28.81 -9.78
C LYS A 81 -11.44 27.89 -11.00
N PRO A 82 -11.83 26.60 -10.88
CA PRO A 82 -11.54 25.59 -11.92
C PRO A 82 -12.23 25.90 -13.25
N GLN A 83 -13.43 26.48 -13.26
CA GLN A 83 -14.13 26.81 -14.51
C GLN A 83 -13.48 27.97 -15.25
N GLU A 84 -13.03 29.00 -14.54
CA GLU A 84 -12.31 30.13 -15.14
C GLU A 84 -10.96 29.66 -15.71
N ALA A 85 -10.25 28.80 -14.95
CA ALA A 85 -9.00 28.19 -15.42
C ALA A 85 -9.19 27.37 -16.70
N LEU A 86 -10.26 26.58 -16.78
CA LEU A 86 -10.57 25.76 -17.96
C LEU A 86 -10.77 26.62 -19.21
N ASN A 87 -11.40 27.80 -19.06
CA ASN A 87 -11.67 28.71 -20.18
C ASN A 87 -10.39 29.32 -20.78
N LEU A 88 -9.29 29.37 -20.03
CA LEU A 88 -7.99 29.83 -20.52
C LEU A 88 -7.19 28.76 -21.26
N LEU A 89 -7.53 27.49 -21.09
CA LEU A 89 -6.84 26.38 -21.74
C LEU A 89 -7.40 26.11 -23.14
N PRO A 90 -6.59 25.52 -24.05
CA PRO A 90 -7.06 25.14 -25.38
C PRO A 90 -8.34 24.30 -25.32
N LYS A 91 -9.36 24.68 -26.10
CA LYS A 91 -10.64 23.94 -26.18
C LYS A 91 -10.41 22.55 -26.73
N ASP A 92 -9.66 22.47 -27.84
CA ASP A 92 -9.37 21.22 -28.51
C ASP A 92 -8.19 20.49 -27.85
N ASN A 93 -8.29 19.19 -27.80
CA ASN A 93 -7.22 18.34 -27.33
C ASN A 93 -6.20 18.16 -28.46
N PRO A 94 -4.88 18.32 -28.20
CA PRO A 94 -3.87 18.12 -29.23
C PRO A 94 -3.91 16.70 -29.79
N SER A 95 -3.70 16.58 -31.11
CA SER A 95 -3.59 15.27 -31.78
C SER A 95 -2.33 14.51 -31.34
N ALA A 96 -1.28 15.22 -30.98
CA ALA A 96 -0.03 14.69 -30.45
C ALA A 96 0.58 15.69 -29.45
N ILE A 97 1.31 15.16 -28.46
CA ILE A 97 2.06 15.97 -27.48
C ILE A 97 3.46 16.21 -28.03
N ASN A 98 3.77 17.42 -28.45
CA ASN A 98 5.01 17.76 -29.14
C ASN A 98 6.02 18.50 -28.26
N ASN A 99 5.58 19.11 -27.16
CA ASN A 99 6.45 19.88 -26.26
C ASN A 99 5.92 19.84 -24.81
N TYR A 100 6.72 20.34 -23.90
CA TYR A 100 6.39 20.36 -22.47
C TYR A 100 5.19 21.27 -22.12
N LEU A 101 4.99 22.37 -22.82
CA LEU A 101 3.84 23.26 -22.59
C LEU A 101 2.51 22.54 -22.91
N GLN A 102 2.45 21.85 -24.06
CA GLN A 102 1.28 21.04 -24.41
C GLN A 102 1.02 19.93 -23.40
N LEU A 103 2.07 19.24 -22.95
CA LEU A 103 1.96 18.23 -21.90
C LEU A 103 1.40 18.84 -20.62
N SER A 104 1.92 19.98 -20.18
CA SER A 104 1.49 20.70 -18.99
C SER A 104 0.04 21.18 -19.09
N GLN A 105 -0.37 21.71 -20.24
CA GLN A 105 -1.75 22.14 -20.51
C GLN A 105 -2.71 20.93 -20.44
N VAL A 106 -2.33 19.77 -21.02
CA VAL A 106 -3.10 18.53 -20.95
C VAL A 106 -3.28 18.08 -19.50
N PHE A 107 -2.20 18.08 -18.72
CA PHE A 107 -2.29 17.68 -17.31
C PHE A 107 -3.12 18.64 -16.48
N LEU A 108 -2.95 19.94 -16.65
CA LEU A 108 -3.76 20.95 -15.93
C LEU A 108 -5.24 20.80 -16.28
N LYS A 109 -5.57 20.66 -17.57
CA LYS A 109 -6.96 20.46 -18.04
C LYS A 109 -7.58 19.21 -17.42
N GLY A 110 -6.85 18.09 -17.37
CA GLY A 110 -7.32 16.87 -16.74
C GLY A 110 -7.58 17.05 -15.24
N ARG A 111 -6.65 17.69 -14.50
CA ARG A 111 -6.86 18.01 -13.07
C ARG A 111 -8.04 18.92 -12.81
N ILE A 112 -8.28 19.88 -13.70
CA ILE A 112 -9.47 20.73 -13.63
C ILE A 112 -10.74 19.91 -13.84
N LEU A 113 -10.76 19.01 -14.83
CA LEU A 113 -11.89 18.11 -15.08
C LEU A 113 -12.17 17.18 -13.89
N GLU A 114 -11.14 16.66 -13.22
CA GLU A 114 -11.27 15.89 -11.97
C GLU A 114 -11.96 16.73 -10.88
N LYS A 115 -11.52 17.97 -10.71
CA LYS A 115 -12.08 18.87 -9.70
C LYS A 115 -13.55 19.24 -9.98
N LEU A 116 -13.94 19.26 -11.25
CA LEU A 116 -15.32 19.51 -11.68
C LEU A 116 -16.21 18.24 -11.63
N GLU A 117 -15.72 17.16 -11.02
CA GLU A 117 -16.44 15.89 -10.76
C GLU A 117 -16.99 15.17 -12.00
N LYS A 118 -16.33 15.31 -13.12
CA LYS A 118 -16.70 14.61 -14.37
C LYS A 118 -15.97 13.26 -14.51
N SER A 119 -16.06 12.39 -13.51
CA SER A 119 -15.19 11.21 -13.34
C SER A 119 -15.08 10.29 -14.57
N GLN A 120 -16.20 9.93 -15.20
CA GLN A 120 -16.17 9.06 -16.38
C GLN A 120 -15.58 9.76 -17.61
N SER A 121 -15.95 11.02 -17.84
CA SER A 121 -15.40 11.81 -18.94
C SER A 121 -13.90 12.08 -18.74
N THR A 122 -13.46 12.20 -17.50
CA THR A 122 -12.06 12.43 -17.15
C THR A 122 -11.21 11.18 -17.36
N GLN A 123 -11.71 9.99 -17.02
CA GLN A 123 -11.02 8.74 -17.34
C GLN A 123 -10.80 8.60 -18.86
N HIS A 124 -11.86 8.80 -19.67
CA HIS A 124 -11.73 8.77 -21.13
C HIS A 124 -10.77 9.84 -21.67
N TYR A 125 -10.77 11.02 -21.05
CA TYR A 125 -9.80 12.05 -21.37
C TYR A 125 -8.36 11.54 -21.21
N TRP A 126 -8.02 10.97 -20.05
CA TRP A 126 -6.69 10.42 -19.80
C TRP A 126 -6.35 9.23 -20.71
N GLU A 127 -7.29 8.32 -20.94
CA GLU A 127 -7.12 7.19 -21.87
C GLU A 127 -6.80 7.65 -23.29
N SER A 128 -7.44 8.74 -23.74
CA SER A 128 -7.18 9.30 -25.07
C SER A 128 -5.75 9.78 -25.26
N PHE A 129 -5.08 10.20 -24.19
CA PHE A 129 -3.69 10.64 -24.22
C PHE A 129 -2.69 9.52 -24.01
N LEU A 130 -3.06 8.43 -23.36
CA LEU A 130 -2.21 7.26 -23.21
C LEU A 130 -1.73 6.71 -24.57
N ALA A 131 -2.63 6.70 -25.58
CA ALA A 131 -2.29 6.29 -26.94
C ALA A 131 -1.44 7.32 -27.71
N LYS A 132 -1.44 8.58 -27.27
CA LYS A 132 -0.70 9.70 -27.90
C LYS A 132 0.66 9.95 -27.27
N ALA A 133 1.02 9.23 -26.20
CA ALA A 133 2.30 9.33 -25.54
C ALA A 133 3.43 8.88 -26.46
N LYS A 134 4.41 9.77 -26.68
CA LYS A 134 5.57 9.52 -27.59
C LYS A 134 6.77 8.91 -26.86
N THR A 135 6.89 9.16 -25.56
CA THR A 135 8.02 8.68 -24.75
C THR A 135 7.53 7.80 -23.61
N ALA A 136 8.42 6.98 -23.07
CA ALA A 136 8.13 6.16 -21.90
C ALA A 136 7.71 7.02 -20.69
N ASP A 137 8.35 8.19 -20.51
CA ASP A 137 8.04 9.10 -19.41
C ASP A 137 6.62 9.70 -19.53
N GLN A 138 6.27 10.17 -20.76
CA GLN A 138 4.91 10.67 -21.02
C GLN A 138 3.88 9.58 -20.73
N ARG A 139 4.13 8.36 -21.23
CA ARG A 139 3.26 7.23 -20.99
C ARG A 139 3.14 6.93 -19.49
N GLY A 140 4.26 6.91 -18.79
CA GLY A 140 4.31 6.67 -17.36
C GLY A 140 3.49 7.67 -16.53
N LEU A 141 3.52 8.94 -16.91
CA LEU A 141 2.69 9.98 -16.28
C LEU A 141 1.19 9.70 -16.48
N PHE A 142 0.75 9.31 -17.68
CA PHE A 142 -0.65 8.96 -17.93
C PHE A 142 -1.07 7.67 -17.22
N GLU A 143 -0.19 6.68 -17.15
CA GLU A 143 -0.44 5.46 -16.38
C GLU A 143 -0.63 5.74 -14.89
N LEU A 144 0.21 6.59 -14.29
CA LEU A 144 0.06 7.06 -12.90
C LEU A 144 -1.28 7.78 -12.68
N THR A 145 -1.72 8.57 -13.65
CA THR A 145 -3.00 9.29 -13.55
C THR A 145 -4.20 8.34 -13.67
N LEU A 146 -4.11 7.32 -14.52
CA LEU A 146 -5.17 6.33 -14.73
C LEU A 146 -5.22 5.26 -13.63
N TYR A 147 -4.11 5.04 -12.92
CA TYR A 147 -3.99 4.03 -11.87
C TYR A 147 -5.16 4.07 -10.85
N PRO A 148 -5.51 5.22 -10.22
CA PRO A 148 -6.60 5.26 -9.24
C PRO A 148 -7.98 4.95 -9.84
N TYR A 149 -8.22 5.26 -11.12
CA TYR A 149 -9.49 4.92 -11.78
C TYR A 149 -9.67 3.42 -11.93
N TYR A 150 -8.65 2.74 -12.47
CA TYR A 150 -8.68 1.28 -12.64
C TYR A 150 -8.63 0.55 -11.29
N LEU A 151 -7.91 1.11 -10.33
CA LEU A 151 -7.86 0.59 -8.96
C LEU A 151 -9.25 0.59 -8.31
N LYS A 152 -9.97 1.71 -8.37
CA LYS A 152 -11.33 1.81 -7.82
C LYS A 152 -12.29 0.80 -8.44
N GLN A 153 -12.11 0.47 -9.72
CA GLN A 153 -12.91 -0.50 -10.46
C GLN A 153 -12.43 -1.95 -10.25
N GLN A 154 -11.30 -2.17 -9.58
CA GLN A 154 -10.62 -3.46 -9.50
C GLN A 154 -10.45 -4.11 -10.89
N ASN A 155 -10.12 -3.30 -11.90
CA ASN A 155 -10.05 -3.71 -13.30
C ASN A 155 -8.73 -4.45 -13.59
N VAL A 156 -8.72 -5.75 -13.33
CA VAL A 156 -7.55 -6.63 -13.54
C VAL A 156 -7.00 -6.50 -14.96
N ASP A 157 -7.86 -6.44 -15.98
CA ASP A 157 -7.43 -6.43 -17.38
C ASP A 157 -6.71 -5.13 -17.78
N ALA A 158 -6.93 -4.06 -17.01
CA ALA A 158 -6.16 -2.82 -17.18
C ALA A 158 -4.72 -2.93 -16.69
N PHE A 159 -4.44 -3.84 -15.76
CA PHE A 159 -3.11 -4.06 -15.17
C PHE A 159 -2.39 -5.27 -15.73
N ILE A 160 -3.11 -6.35 -16.06
CA ILE A 160 -2.53 -7.67 -16.31
C ILE A 160 -2.96 -8.16 -17.71
N GLY A 161 -2.01 -8.74 -18.43
CA GLY A 161 -2.26 -9.29 -19.76
C GLY A 161 -1.67 -8.46 -20.91
N SER A 162 -1.78 -8.98 -22.14
CA SER A 162 -1.20 -8.36 -23.35
C SER A 162 -1.79 -6.99 -23.66
N ASN A 163 -3.07 -6.79 -23.34
CA ASN A 163 -3.82 -5.55 -23.59
C ASN A 163 -3.84 -4.59 -22.40
N ALA A 164 -3.00 -4.82 -21.38
CA ALA A 164 -2.93 -3.97 -20.21
C ALA A 164 -2.69 -2.49 -20.59
N LYS A 165 -3.45 -1.61 -19.97
CA LYS A 165 -3.31 -0.15 -20.13
C LYS A 165 -2.14 0.36 -19.29
N ILE A 166 -1.97 -0.18 -18.09
CA ILE A 166 -0.85 0.08 -17.20
C ILE A 166 0.25 -0.92 -17.53
N LYS A 167 1.38 -0.44 -18.06
CA LYS A 167 2.53 -1.26 -18.46
C LYS A 167 3.74 -1.09 -17.53
N GLN A 168 3.73 -0.09 -16.64
CA GLN A 168 4.76 0.05 -15.63
C GLN A 168 4.71 -1.11 -14.65
N ALA A 169 5.78 -1.92 -14.61
CA ALA A 169 5.87 -3.09 -13.76
C ALA A 169 5.69 -2.77 -12.27
N SER A 170 6.19 -1.62 -11.80
CA SER A 170 5.99 -1.17 -10.42
C SER A 170 4.52 -0.97 -10.07
N LEU A 171 3.74 -0.34 -10.95
CA LEU A 171 2.31 -0.12 -10.73
C LEU A 171 1.51 -1.43 -10.79
N GLN A 172 1.87 -2.34 -11.70
CA GLN A 172 1.26 -3.68 -11.77
C GLN A 172 1.51 -4.46 -10.48
N LYS A 173 2.76 -4.46 -9.99
CA LYS A 173 3.13 -5.14 -8.74
C LYS A 173 2.47 -4.49 -7.52
N SER A 174 2.39 -3.16 -7.45
CA SER A 174 1.67 -2.46 -6.38
C SER A 174 0.18 -2.79 -6.38
N PHE A 175 -0.45 -2.86 -7.56
CA PHE A 175 -1.83 -3.33 -7.65
C PHE A 175 -1.99 -4.73 -7.04
N ILE A 176 -1.18 -5.71 -7.48
CA ILE A 176 -1.27 -7.09 -7.01
C ILE A 176 -1.01 -7.20 -5.50
N TYR A 177 0.04 -6.55 -5.01
CA TYR A 177 0.50 -6.74 -3.63
C TYR A 177 -0.30 -5.93 -2.61
N GLU A 178 -0.61 -4.68 -2.95
CA GLU A 178 -1.19 -3.74 -1.98
C GLU A 178 -2.72 -3.67 -2.10
N SER A 179 -3.25 -3.62 -3.34
CA SER A 179 -4.57 -3.07 -3.60
C SER A 179 -5.59 -4.04 -4.18
N ALA A 180 -5.16 -5.17 -4.74
CA ALA A 180 -6.07 -6.14 -5.33
C ALA A 180 -6.91 -6.83 -4.25
N ASN A 181 -8.22 -6.89 -4.50
CA ASN A 181 -9.15 -7.63 -3.65
C ASN A 181 -9.14 -9.14 -3.95
N GLU A 182 -9.92 -9.91 -3.20
CA GLU A 182 -10.03 -11.37 -3.30
C GLU A 182 -10.29 -11.84 -4.73
N ASN A 183 -11.30 -11.26 -5.39
CA ASN A 183 -11.70 -11.65 -6.74
C ASN A 183 -10.62 -11.30 -7.77
N SER A 184 -10.01 -10.13 -7.64
CA SER A 184 -8.93 -9.69 -8.52
C SER A 184 -7.72 -10.60 -8.41
N LEU A 185 -7.29 -10.98 -7.21
CA LEU A 185 -6.17 -11.90 -7.02
C LEU A 185 -6.46 -13.29 -7.59
N MET A 186 -7.65 -13.83 -7.33
CA MET A 186 -8.02 -15.14 -7.89
C MET A 186 -8.10 -15.10 -9.41
N LYS A 187 -8.63 -14.02 -10.01
CA LYS A 187 -8.62 -13.83 -11.47
C LYS A 187 -7.19 -13.84 -12.02
N ILE A 188 -6.25 -13.12 -11.39
CA ILE A 188 -4.84 -13.10 -11.80
C ILE A 188 -4.23 -14.49 -11.72
N ILE A 189 -4.42 -15.21 -10.59
CA ILE A 189 -3.90 -16.57 -10.39
C ILE A 189 -4.38 -17.53 -11.49
N GLN A 190 -5.63 -17.40 -11.89
CA GLN A 190 -6.27 -18.31 -12.87
C GLN A 190 -5.94 -17.97 -14.31
N THR A 191 -5.77 -16.68 -14.65
CA THR A 191 -5.75 -16.25 -16.05
C THR A 191 -4.39 -15.79 -16.56
N THR A 192 -3.47 -15.35 -15.66
CA THR A 192 -2.18 -14.83 -16.12
C THR A 192 -1.21 -15.94 -16.53
N THR A 193 -0.53 -15.73 -17.64
CA THR A 193 0.62 -16.56 -18.08
C THR A 193 1.96 -16.04 -17.55
N ASN A 194 1.97 -14.81 -16.99
CA ASN A 194 3.17 -14.25 -16.38
C ASN A 194 3.40 -14.88 -15.00
N THR A 195 4.46 -15.69 -14.90
CA THR A 195 4.80 -16.42 -13.66
C THR A 195 5.09 -15.50 -12.49
N GLU A 196 5.73 -14.34 -12.72
CA GLU A 196 6.02 -13.36 -11.66
C GLU A 196 4.74 -12.79 -11.06
N HIS A 197 3.82 -12.33 -11.91
CA HIS A 197 2.52 -11.83 -11.46
C HIS A 197 1.69 -12.91 -10.76
N LYS A 198 1.71 -14.14 -11.28
CA LYS A 198 1.01 -15.26 -10.67
C LYS A 198 1.55 -15.59 -9.29
N ASN A 199 2.87 -15.68 -9.14
CA ASN A 199 3.50 -15.97 -7.85
C ASN A 199 3.25 -14.84 -6.83
N LEU A 200 3.32 -13.58 -7.26
CA LEU A 200 3.01 -12.45 -6.40
C LEU A 200 1.53 -12.45 -5.98
N ALA A 201 0.61 -12.76 -6.89
CA ALA A 201 -0.81 -12.87 -6.57
C ALA A 201 -1.09 -14.03 -5.62
N LEU A 202 -0.46 -15.20 -5.82
CA LEU A 202 -0.54 -16.32 -4.88
C LEU A 202 -0.04 -15.93 -3.49
N TYR A 203 1.13 -15.32 -3.41
CA TYR A 203 1.72 -14.89 -2.14
C TYR A 203 0.80 -13.91 -1.40
N THR A 204 0.27 -12.93 -2.12
CA THR A 204 -0.63 -11.92 -1.55
C THR A 204 -1.95 -12.52 -1.11
N ALA A 205 -2.58 -13.37 -1.95
CA ALA A 205 -3.83 -14.03 -1.64
C ALA A 205 -3.71 -14.94 -0.41
N LEU A 206 -2.66 -15.73 -0.32
CA LEU A 206 -2.41 -16.63 0.81
C LEU A 206 -2.22 -15.85 2.13
N ASN A 207 -1.40 -14.80 2.15
CA ASN A 207 -1.22 -14.00 3.36
C ASN A 207 -2.50 -13.27 3.77
N LYS A 208 -3.14 -12.53 2.85
CA LYS A 208 -4.36 -11.77 3.16
C LYS A 208 -5.52 -12.68 3.56
N SER A 209 -5.64 -13.86 2.97
CA SER A 209 -6.66 -14.84 3.37
C SER A 209 -6.47 -15.31 4.81
N LEU A 210 -5.24 -15.57 5.25
CA LEU A 210 -4.97 -15.91 6.64
C LEU A 210 -5.23 -14.73 7.58
N VAL A 211 -4.81 -13.52 7.18
CA VAL A 211 -5.08 -12.29 7.95
C VAL A 211 -6.57 -12.10 8.19
N HIS A 212 -7.41 -12.29 7.18
CA HIS A 212 -8.85 -12.09 7.24
C HIS A 212 -9.65 -13.35 7.59
N GLN A 213 -8.95 -14.44 7.95
CA GLN A 213 -9.57 -15.72 8.32
C GLN A 213 -10.47 -16.32 7.21
N ASN A 214 -10.17 -15.98 5.94
CA ASN A 214 -10.82 -16.53 4.76
C ASN A 214 -10.14 -17.84 4.35
N TYR A 215 -10.36 -18.91 5.12
CA TYR A 215 -9.68 -20.20 4.93
C TYR A 215 -10.12 -20.90 3.64
N SER A 216 -11.33 -20.66 3.16
CA SER A 216 -11.80 -21.19 1.87
C SER A 216 -10.98 -20.63 0.72
N LEU A 217 -10.78 -19.31 0.67
CA LEU A 217 -9.95 -18.67 -0.33
C LEU A 217 -8.49 -19.10 -0.21
N PHE A 218 -7.97 -19.21 1.02
CA PHE A 218 -6.62 -19.73 1.24
C PHE A 218 -6.45 -21.09 0.59
N ASN A 219 -7.37 -22.04 0.85
CA ASN A 219 -7.29 -23.39 0.32
C ASN A 219 -7.38 -23.43 -1.21
N GLN A 220 -8.17 -22.55 -1.83
CA GLN A 220 -8.24 -22.39 -3.29
C GLN A 220 -6.90 -21.88 -3.85
N ALA A 221 -6.33 -20.84 -3.27
CA ALA A 221 -5.03 -20.30 -3.68
C ALA A 221 -3.90 -21.29 -3.43
N TYR A 222 -3.92 -22.00 -2.30
CA TYR A 222 -2.94 -23.04 -1.96
C TYR A 222 -2.90 -24.17 -2.98
N ALA A 223 -4.04 -24.59 -3.49
CA ALA A 223 -4.11 -25.63 -4.53
C ALA A 223 -3.44 -25.21 -5.86
N ALA A 224 -3.26 -23.91 -6.08
CA ALA A 224 -2.60 -23.36 -7.27
C ALA A 224 -1.09 -23.13 -7.08
N LEU A 225 -0.52 -23.49 -5.92
CA LEU A 225 0.92 -23.40 -5.69
C LEU A 225 1.70 -24.25 -6.71
N PRO A 226 2.86 -23.78 -7.20
CA PRO A 226 3.67 -24.54 -8.13
C PRO A 226 4.26 -25.80 -7.46
N SER A 227 4.45 -26.88 -8.24
CA SER A 227 4.99 -28.14 -7.73
C SER A 227 6.39 -28.02 -7.14
N ASN A 228 7.17 -27.05 -7.62
CA ASN A 228 8.53 -26.76 -7.15
C ASN A 228 8.56 -25.64 -6.09
N VAL A 229 7.48 -25.44 -5.35
CA VAL A 229 7.32 -24.35 -4.37
C VAL A 229 8.47 -24.28 -3.34
N SER A 230 9.08 -25.41 -2.98
CA SER A 230 10.24 -25.45 -2.07
C SER A 230 11.48 -24.70 -2.56
N GLN A 231 11.55 -24.39 -3.86
CA GLN A 231 12.64 -23.61 -4.43
C GLN A 231 12.43 -22.08 -4.25
N PHE A 232 11.22 -21.65 -3.90
CA PHE A 232 10.89 -20.24 -3.64
C PHE A 232 11.14 -19.87 -2.18
N ASN A 233 12.38 -20.07 -1.72
CA ASN A 233 12.82 -19.69 -0.39
C ASN A 233 13.18 -18.20 -0.32
N HIS A 234 13.14 -17.66 0.89
CA HIS A 234 13.59 -16.29 1.14
C HIS A 234 15.11 -16.21 0.90
N THR A 235 15.51 -15.58 -0.18
CA THR A 235 16.91 -15.17 -0.37
C THR A 235 17.02 -13.69 -0.09
N GLU A 236 17.98 -13.32 0.74
CA GLU A 236 18.28 -12.02 1.31
C GLU A 236 17.93 -10.76 0.50
N ASN A 237 17.33 -9.79 1.20
CA ASN A 237 17.55 -8.34 1.11
C ASN A 237 17.41 -7.61 -0.23
N ALA A 238 16.20 -7.45 -0.76
CA ALA A 238 15.77 -6.19 -1.34
C ALA A 238 14.26 -6.23 -1.58
N ALA A 239 13.53 -5.20 -1.19
CA ALA A 239 12.08 -5.10 -1.37
C ALA A 239 11.63 -5.32 -2.83
N GLU A 240 12.49 -4.98 -3.79
CA GLU A 240 12.24 -5.19 -5.22
C GLU A 240 12.36 -6.67 -5.61
N LYS A 241 13.35 -7.39 -5.08
CA LYS A 241 13.53 -8.82 -5.31
C LYS A 241 12.39 -9.64 -4.70
N PHE A 242 11.90 -9.22 -3.55
CA PHE A 242 10.76 -9.84 -2.87
C PHE A 242 9.48 -9.83 -3.74
N ARG A 243 9.15 -8.71 -4.40
CA ARG A 243 7.98 -8.62 -5.28
C ARG A 243 8.15 -9.38 -6.60
N SER A 244 9.38 -9.69 -6.98
CA SER A 244 9.68 -10.49 -8.18
C SER A 244 9.77 -11.98 -7.89
N GLN A 245 10.24 -12.34 -6.69
CA GLN A 245 10.39 -13.73 -6.23
C GLN A 245 9.86 -13.88 -4.80
N PRO A 246 8.54 -13.86 -4.60
CA PRO A 246 7.96 -13.97 -3.28
C PRO A 246 8.23 -15.35 -2.66
N PRO A 247 8.45 -15.44 -1.33
CA PRO A 247 8.83 -16.67 -0.64
C PRO A 247 7.62 -17.61 -0.45
N LEU A 248 7.15 -18.23 -1.52
CA LEU A 248 6.01 -19.15 -1.49
C LEU A 248 6.26 -20.39 -0.62
N ALA A 249 7.55 -20.78 -0.42
CA ALA A 249 7.91 -21.89 0.46
C ALA A 249 7.49 -21.65 1.92
N ASN A 250 7.26 -20.40 2.33
CA ASN A 250 6.78 -20.09 3.68
C ASN A 250 5.42 -20.75 4.00
N PHE A 251 4.62 -21.07 2.98
CA PHE A 251 3.35 -21.76 3.17
C PHE A 251 3.48 -23.29 3.31
N ILE A 252 4.71 -23.85 3.20
CA ILE A 252 5.00 -25.26 3.42
C ILE A 252 5.42 -25.50 4.88
N TRP A 253 4.60 -25.05 5.80
CA TRP A 253 4.81 -25.30 7.22
C TRP A 253 4.33 -26.71 7.60
N LYS A 254 5.20 -27.46 8.29
CA LYS A 254 4.95 -28.87 8.66
C LYS A 254 4.19 -29.02 9.99
N GLY A 255 3.80 -27.93 10.61
CA GLY A 255 3.20 -27.95 11.94
C GLY A 255 4.25 -27.97 13.07
N THR A 256 3.76 -28.08 14.29
CA THR A 256 4.61 -28.14 15.49
C THR A 256 3.90 -28.91 16.61
N THR A 257 4.66 -29.41 17.55
CA THR A 257 4.14 -30.00 18.78
C THR A 257 4.47 -29.07 19.96
N ILE A 258 3.44 -28.51 20.59
CA ILE A 258 3.58 -27.68 21.79
C ILE A 258 3.71 -28.55 23.02
N THR A 259 2.81 -29.54 23.15
CA THR A 259 2.85 -30.63 24.15
C THR A 259 2.36 -31.92 23.51
N PRO A 260 2.49 -33.06 24.18
CA PRO A 260 1.92 -34.34 23.69
C PRO A 260 0.42 -34.23 23.37
N GLN A 261 -0.32 -33.34 24.09
CA GLN A 261 -1.75 -33.11 23.95
C GLN A 261 -2.09 -32.03 22.91
N ILE A 262 -1.16 -31.10 22.65
CA ILE A 262 -1.38 -29.96 21.75
C ILE A 262 -0.44 -30.11 20.54
N LYS A 263 -0.97 -30.68 19.47
CA LYS A 263 -0.24 -30.92 18.22
C LYS A 263 -0.87 -30.12 17.10
N CYS A 264 -0.08 -29.30 16.44
CA CYS A 264 -0.48 -28.52 15.28
C CYS A 264 -0.11 -29.30 14.00
N SER A 265 -1.11 -29.54 13.15
CA SER A 265 -0.88 -30.15 11.83
C SER A 265 -0.16 -29.18 10.89
N ASP A 266 0.26 -29.67 9.73
CA ASP A 266 0.75 -28.83 8.65
C ASP A 266 -0.27 -27.74 8.24
N LEU A 267 0.20 -26.66 7.61
CA LEU A 267 -0.63 -25.50 7.32
C LEU A 267 -1.83 -25.82 6.42
N LYS A 268 -1.67 -26.69 5.42
CA LYS A 268 -2.74 -27.12 4.53
C LYS A 268 -3.88 -27.81 5.30
N THR A 269 -3.52 -28.81 6.09
CA THR A 269 -4.47 -29.56 6.93
C THR A 269 -5.12 -28.63 7.96
N LEU A 270 -4.34 -27.73 8.56
CA LEU A 270 -4.84 -26.76 9.54
C LEU A 270 -5.91 -25.84 8.94
N THR A 271 -5.64 -25.25 7.77
CA THR A 271 -6.58 -24.33 7.13
C THR A 271 -7.81 -25.01 6.56
N GLN A 272 -7.70 -26.28 6.13
CA GLN A 272 -8.87 -27.11 5.77
C GLN A 272 -9.80 -27.27 6.96
N LYS A 273 -9.27 -27.68 8.13
CA LYS A 273 -10.04 -27.81 9.36
C LYS A 273 -10.64 -26.47 9.84
N LEU A 274 -9.89 -25.38 9.72
CA LEU A 274 -10.38 -24.03 10.05
C LEU A 274 -11.49 -23.57 9.11
N ALA A 275 -11.51 -24.02 7.86
CA ALA A 275 -12.63 -23.72 6.94
C ALA A 275 -13.95 -24.35 7.44
N ASP A 276 -13.89 -25.54 8.02
CA ASP A 276 -15.05 -26.24 8.58
C ASP A 276 -15.42 -25.73 9.98
N THR A 277 -14.41 -25.43 10.80
CA THR A 277 -14.57 -25.02 12.20
C THR A 277 -13.76 -23.77 12.55
N PRO A 278 -14.12 -22.59 12.00
CA PRO A 278 -13.30 -21.37 12.08
C PRO A 278 -13.17 -20.80 13.50
N LYS A 279 -14.02 -21.24 14.44
CA LYS A 279 -13.99 -20.81 15.84
C LYS A 279 -13.30 -21.81 16.77
N ASP A 280 -12.79 -22.92 16.26
CA ASP A 280 -12.04 -23.88 17.09
C ASP A 280 -10.78 -23.22 17.64
N VAL A 281 -10.72 -23.12 18.94
CA VAL A 281 -9.67 -22.37 19.64
C VAL A 281 -8.29 -23.05 19.56
N ASN A 282 -8.25 -24.39 19.46
CA ASN A 282 -7.02 -25.14 19.32
C ASN A 282 -6.43 -24.95 17.91
N LEU A 283 -7.26 -24.99 16.88
CA LEU A 283 -6.86 -24.72 15.51
C LEU A 283 -6.38 -23.28 15.35
N ARG A 284 -7.10 -22.33 15.96
CA ARG A 284 -6.67 -20.90 15.96
C ARG A 284 -5.38 -20.69 16.74
N LEU A 285 -5.14 -21.41 17.84
CA LEU A 285 -3.85 -21.40 18.52
C LEU A 285 -2.73 -21.89 17.59
N CYS A 286 -2.97 -22.99 16.88
CA CYS A 286 -2.01 -23.54 15.92
C CYS A 286 -1.72 -22.57 14.76
N LEU A 287 -2.71 -21.81 14.29
CA LEU A 287 -2.51 -20.74 13.33
C LEU A 287 -1.62 -19.64 13.91
N GLY A 288 -1.81 -19.29 15.19
CA GLY A 288 -0.93 -18.37 15.92
C GLY A 288 0.51 -18.84 15.99
N GLU A 289 0.75 -20.16 16.13
CA GLU A 289 2.09 -20.75 16.10
C GLU A 289 2.74 -20.66 14.71
N TYR A 290 1.97 -20.87 13.65
CA TYR A 290 2.45 -20.62 12.29
C TYR A 290 2.94 -19.17 12.13
N PHE A 291 2.13 -18.17 12.54
CA PHE A 291 2.52 -16.77 12.45
C PHE A 291 3.72 -16.38 13.30
N ARG A 292 3.99 -17.12 14.35
CA ARG A 292 5.16 -16.93 15.20
C ARG A 292 6.41 -17.62 14.67
N SER A 293 6.27 -18.57 13.78
CA SER A 293 7.38 -19.27 13.15
C SER A 293 8.09 -18.38 12.12
N GLU A 294 9.30 -18.79 11.73
CA GLU A 294 10.03 -18.12 10.64
C GLU A 294 9.24 -18.09 9.32
N ASN A 295 8.40 -19.09 9.07
CA ASN A 295 7.53 -19.13 7.90
C ASN A 295 6.48 -18.02 7.90
N GLY A 296 5.98 -17.63 9.06
CA GLY A 296 4.92 -16.64 9.22
C GLY A 296 5.39 -15.20 9.48
N TYR A 297 6.68 -14.92 9.46
CA TYR A 297 7.23 -13.65 9.92
C TYR A 297 6.68 -12.41 9.16
N MET A 298 6.34 -12.53 7.89
CA MET A 298 5.76 -11.43 7.09
C MET A 298 4.29 -11.13 7.41
N PHE A 299 3.64 -11.96 8.21
CA PHE A 299 2.24 -11.81 8.57
C PHE A 299 1.94 -10.47 9.27
N SER A 300 2.86 -9.97 10.09
CA SER A 300 2.71 -8.68 10.78
C SER A 300 2.60 -7.51 9.81
N ALA A 301 3.35 -7.52 8.71
CA ALA A 301 3.29 -6.47 7.69
C ALA A 301 1.94 -6.45 6.97
N PHE A 302 1.40 -7.62 6.59
CA PHE A 302 0.06 -7.71 6.00
C PHE A 302 -1.03 -7.34 7.00
N THR A 303 -0.91 -7.76 8.26
CA THR A 303 -1.86 -7.38 9.31
C THR A 303 -1.92 -5.87 9.49
N TYR A 304 -0.77 -5.20 9.50
CA TYR A 304 -0.71 -3.75 9.59
C TYR A 304 -1.35 -3.07 8.37
N SER A 305 -0.95 -3.45 7.18
CA SER A 305 -1.48 -2.91 5.92
C SER A 305 -3.00 -3.08 5.81
N GLU A 306 -3.52 -4.28 6.11
CA GLU A 306 -4.96 -4.57 6.03
C GLU A 306 -5.77 -3.92 7.15
N LYS A 307 -5.17 -3.53 8.28
CA LYS A 307 -5.83 -2.69 9.30
C LYS A 307 -6.00 -1.25 8.83
N GLU A 308 -4.97 -0.69 8.19
CA GLU A 308 -4.97 0.68 7.71
C GLU A 308 -5.84 0.84 6.44
N SER A 309 -5.78 -0.12 5.54
CA SER A 309 -6.45 -0.06 4.24
C SER A 309 -6.90 -1.46 3.80
N PRO A 310 -8.04 -1.94 4.31
CA PRO A 310 -8.52 -3.29 4.05
C PRO A 310 -8.88 -3.48 2.58
N THR A 311 -8.37 -4.55 1.99
CA THR A 311 -8.69 -4.97 0.63
C THR A 311 -9.51 -6.28 0.60
N PHE A 312 -9.49 -7.03 1.70
CA PHE A 312 -10.27 -8.24 1.91
C PHE A 312 -11.40 -8.01 2.90
N GLN A 313 -12.40 -8.88 2.82
CA GLN A 313 -13.52 -8.90 3.77
C GLN A 313 -13.19 -9.82 4.97
N GLY A 314 -13.81 -9.54 6.11
CA GLY A 314 -13.68 -10.36 7.31
C GLY A 314 -12.90 -9.70 8.44
N SER A 315 -12.87 -10.38 9.58
CA SER A 315 -12.17 -9.91 10.77
C SER A 315 -10.68 -10.29 10.70
N ILE A 316 -9.84 -9.37 11.16
CA ILE A 316 -8.41 -9.62 11.20
C ILE A 316 -8.08 -10.58 12.35
N PHE A 317 -7.30 -11.62 12.03
CA PHE A 317 -6.76 -12.55 13.01
C PHE A 317 -5.68 -11.86 13.85
N THR A 318 -5.74 -12.07 15.15
CA THR A 318 -4.67 -11.66 16.07
C THR A 318 -4.38 -12.75 17.09
N ARG A 319 -3.12 -12.98 17.40
CA ARG A 319 -2.73 -13.97 18.40
C ARG A 319 -3.23 -13.61 19.79
N GLY A 320 -3.22 -12.32 20.11
CA GLY A 320 -3.68 -11.83 21.41
C GLY A 320 -5.13 -12.15 21.71
N GLN A 321 -6.02 -12.02 20.72
CA GLN A 321 -7.43 -12.41 20.89
C GLN A 321 -7.57 -13.91 21.20
N VAL A 322 -6.81 -14.75 20.51
CA VAL A 322 -6.85 -16.21 20.75
C VAL A 322 -6.38 -16.55 22.17
N TYR A 323 -5.26 -15.97 22.61
CA TYR A 323 -4.77 -16.21 23.97
C TYR A 323 -5.76 -15.73 25.03
N LYS A 324 -6.34 -14.54 24.89
CA LYS A 324 -7.35 -14.01 25.82
C LYS A 324 -8.60 -14.89 25.87
N GLU A 325 -9.04 -15.39 24.72
CA GLU A 325 -10.18 -16.30 24.64
C GLU A 325 -9.90 -17.61 25.38
N ILE A 326 -8.73 -18.23 25.15
CA ILE A 326 -8.32 -19.45 25.87
C ILE A 326 -8.26 -19.20 27.39
N ILE A 327 -7.62 -18.11 27.81
CA ILE A 327 -7.48 -17.76 29.23
C ILE A 327 -8.86 -17.61 29.90
N LYS A 328 -9.82 -17.03 29.18
CA LYS A 328 -11.17 -16.76 29.69
C LYS A 328 -12.07 -18.00 29.69
N THR A 329 -12.04 -18.79 28.61
CA THR A 329 -13.08 -19.79 28.34
C THR A 329 -12.67 -21.22 28.63
N GLN A 330 -11.37 -21.55 28.55
CA GLN A 330 -10.94 -22.92 28.68
C GLN A 330 -10.77 -23.33 30.14
N PRO A 331 -11.06 -24.60 30.49
CA PRO A 331 -10.81 -25.11 31.84
C PRO A 331 -9.31 -25.10 32.15
N ASN A 332 -9.01 -25.26 33.43
CA ASN A 332 -7.61 -25.38 33.86
C ASN A 332 -6.93 -26.59 33.20
N GLY A 333 -5.74 -26.36 32.64
CA GLY A 333 -4.99 -27.40 31.92
C GLY A 333 -3.82 -26.79 31.13
N GLU A 334 -3.11 -27.62 30.40
CA GLU A 334 -1.92 -27.24 29.66
C GLU A 334 -2.18 -26.16 28.62
N LEU A 335 -3.33 -26.22 27.93
CA LEU A 335 -3.73 -25.22 26.93
C LEU A 335 -3.80 -23.82 27.53
N LYS A 336 -4.44 -23.70 28.69
CA LYS A 336 -4.57 -22.41 29.40
C LYS A 336 -3.21 -21.94 29.95
N ALA A 337 -2.42 -22.83 30.49
CA ALA A 337 -1.07 -22.51 30.94
C ALA A 337 -0.20 -21.98 29.79
N TYR A 338 -0.28 -22.62 28.62
CA TYR A 338 0.44 -22.17 27.43
C TYR A 338 -0.05 -20.80 26.95
N ALA A 339 -1.37 -20.59 26.89
CA ALA A 339 -1.92 -19.30 26.48
C ALA A 339 -1.52 -18.14 27.42
N LEU A 340 -1.53 -18.39 28.75
CA LEU A 340 -1.01 -17.44 29.74
C LEU A 340 0.45 -17.08 29.48
N TYR A 341 1.29 -18.09 29.26
CA TYR A 341 2.70 -17.91 28.96
C TYR A 341 2.91 -17.06 27.70
N ARG A 342 2.20 -17.39 26.63
CA ARG A 342 2.32 -16.68 25.35
C ARG A 342 1.80 -15.24 25.44
N ALA A 343 0.66 -15.04 26.12
CA ALA A 343 0.11 -13.69 26.34
C ALA A 343 1.07 -12.79 27.11
N ILE A 344 1.68 -13.29 28.21
CA ILE A 344 2.66 -12.53 28.98
C ILE A 344 3.83 -12.12 28.10
N GLN A 345 4.33 -13.01 27.25
CA GLN A 345 5.47 -12.70 26.39
C GLN A 345 5.14 -11.72 25.27
N CYS A 346 4.02 -11.90 24.54
CA CYS A 346 3.75 -11.08 23.36
C CYS A 346 3.27 -9.66 23.69
N TYR A 347 2.75 -9.42 24.90
CA TYR A 347 2.44 -8.08 25.39
C TYR A 347 3.58 -7.46 26.22
N ALA A 348 4.76 -8.07 26.27
CA ALA A 348 5.87 -7.56 27.07
C ALA A 348 6.35 -6.18 26.54
N PRO A 349 6.63 -5.21 27.44
CA PRO A 349 6.94 -3.84 27.04
C PRO A 349 8.37 -3.66 26.50
N SER A 350 9.21 -4.68 26.56
CA SER A 350 10.58 -4.65 26.05
C SER A 350 10.67 -4.65 24.51
N GLY A 351 9.53 -4.68 23.83
CA GLY A 351 9.42 -4.66 22.38
C GLY A 351 8.08 -4.09 21.92
N SER A 352 7.84 -4.16 20.63
CA SER A 352 6.54 -3.90 20.06
C SER A 352 5.53 -4.95 20.51
N ASN A 353 4.25 -4.57 20.61
CA ASN A 353 3.16 -5.52 20.86
C ASN A 353 3.08 -6.58 19.76
N ASP A 354 3.70 -7.72 20.02
CA ASP A 354 3.76 -8.84 19.06
C ASP A 354 2.46 -9.66 19.03
N CYS A 355 1.50 -9.38 19.93
CA CYS A 355 0.16 -9.95 19.92
C CYS A 355 -0.77 -9.43 18.82
N GLN A 356 -0.43 -8.30 18.20
CA GLN A 356 -1.10 -7.69 17.05
C GLN A 356 -2.53 -7.16 17.30
N ASP A 357 -2.96 -7.09 18.54
CA ASP A 357 -4.21 -6.43 18.95
C ASP A 357 -3.94 -5.25 19.89
N GLN A 358 -4.96 -4.78 20.61
CA GLN A 358 -4.78 -3.71 21.59
C GLN A 358 -3.91 -4.17 22.74
N GLU A 359 -3.01 -3.31 23.16
CA GLU A 359 -2.18 -3.52 24.33
C GLU A 359 -3.02 -3.80 25.58
N VAL A 360 -2.42 -4.47 26.53
CA VAL A 360 -3.04 -4.74 27.83
C VAL A 360 -2.28 -4.03 28.94
N GLU A 361 -3.02 -3.59 29.95
CA GLU A 361 -2.45 -2.95 31.12
C GLU A 361 -1.46 -3.86 31.85
N LYS A 362 -0.43 -3.25 32.45
CA LYS A 362 0.56 -3.96 33.24
C LYS A 362 -0.06 -4.82 34.35
N SER A 363 -1.14 -4.34 34.96
CA SER A 363 -1.91 -5.06 35.99
C SER A 363 -2.50 -6.37 35.47
N VAL A 364 -3.02 -6.40 34.23
CA VAL A 364 -3.54 -7.61 33.59
C VAL A 364 -2.45 -8.64 33.34
N ARG A 365 -1.29 -8.19 32.84
CA ARG A 365 -0.14 -9.09 32.66
C ARG A 365 0.38 -9.66 33.98
N LYS A 366 0.38 -8.83 35.04
CA LYS A 366 0.69 -9.29 36.39
C LYS A 366 -0.29 -10.34 36.87
N GLN A 367 -1.60 -10.15 36.67
CA GLN A 367 -2.61 -11.16 37.01
C GLN A 367 -2.36 -12.49 36.30
N TRP A 368 -2.04 -12.47 35.00
CA TRP A 368 -1.70 -13.66 34.24
C TRP A 368 -0.43 -14.34 34.75
N PHE A 369 0.59 -13.54 35.11
CA PHE A 369 1.83 -14.06 35.71
C PHE A 369 1.58 -14.71 37.07
N ASP A 370 0.82 -14.06 37.95
CA ASP A 370 0.48 -14.61 39.26
C ASP A 370 -0.37 -15.88 39.08
N GLN A 371 -1.29 -15.91 38.12
CA GLN A 371 -2.10 -17.06 37.82
C GLN A 371 -1.27 -18.26 37.34
N ILE A 372 -0.39 -18.09 36.36
CA ILE A 372 0.43 -19.20 35.86
C ILE A 372 1.38 -19.76 36.95
N LYS A 373 1.90 -18.88 37.81
CA LYS A 373 2.77 -19.29 38.93
C LYS A 373 2.02 -20.07 40.01
N ARG A 374 0.79 -19.65 40.32
CA ARG A 374 -0.05 -20.29 41.32
C ARG A 374 -0.67 -21.59 40.83
N ASP A 375 -1.31 -21.57 39.65
CA ASP A 375 -2.16 -22.66 39.18
C ASP A 375 -1.36 -23.71 38.38
N TYR A 376 -0.20 -23.35 37.81
CA TYR A 376 0.61 -24.21 36.94
C TYR A 376 2.13 -24.24 37.28
N PRO A 377 2.53 -24.28 38.56
CA PRO A 377 3.93 -24.07 38.98
C PRO A 377 4.91 -25.11 38.41
N ASN A 378 4.41 -26.29 38.09
CA ASN A 378 5.24 -27.40 37.62
C ASN A 378 5.50 -27.39 36.10
N THR A 379 4.79 -26.56 35.35
CA THR A 379 4.97 -26.46 33.90
C THR A 379 6.32 -25.82 33.57
N THR A 380 6.88 -26.20 32.43
CA THR A 380 8.10 -25.57 31.88
C THR A 380 7.90 -24.08 31.65
N TRP A 381 6.68 -23.67 31.24
CA TRP A 381 6.31 -22.29 31.00
C TRP A 381 6.34 -21.44 32.25
N ALA A 382 5.72 -21.90 33.34
CA ALA A 382 5.79 -21.20 34.61
C ALA A 382 7.23 -21.08 35.12
N LYS A 383 8.03 -22.14 34.99
CA LYS A 383 9.44 -22.15 35.43
C LYS A 383 10.32 -21.20 34.60
N SER A 384 10.08 -21.08 33.30
CA SER A 384 10.86 -20.21 32.40
C SER A 384 10.55 -18.72 32.55
N LEU A 385 9.34 -18.34 32.99
CA LEU A 385 8.96 -16.94 33.21
C LEU A 385 9.64 -16.40 34.49
N LYS A 386 10.54 -15.43 34.32
CA LYS A 386 11.17 -14.70 35.43
C LYS A 386 10.44 -13.42 35.77
N PHE A 387 9.87 -12.76 34.76
CA PHE A 387 9.24 -11.46 34.83
C PHE A 387 7.93 -11.43 34.02
N TYR A 388 7.09 -10.41 34.24
CA TYR A 388 5.85 -10.18 33.50
C TYR A 388 5.87 -8.87 32.67
N TRP A 389 7.04 -8.25 32.62
CA TRP A 389 7.29 -7.04 31.83
C TRP A 389 8.33 -7.26 30.75
#